data_577e5b44d206685e02c77cc9cb94eb83
#
_entry.id   577e5b44d206685e02c77cc9cb94eb83
#
_cell.length_a   1.000
_cell.length_b   1.000
_cell.length_c   1.000
_cell.angle_alpha   90.00
_cell.angle_beta   90.00
_cell.angle_gamma   90.00
#
_symmetry.space_group_name_H-M   'P 1'
#
loop_
_entity.id
_entity.type
_entity.pdbx_description
1 polymer ?
#
loop_
_entity_poly.entity_id
_entity_poly.type
_entity_poly.pdbx_seq_one_letter_code
_entity_poly.pdbx_strand_id
1 'polypeptide(L)'
;MFVLYFCALILIQFKQLSVVRITTLSKLFSRLLKSFVSPLALNLFFALSFTFNISAQEPDIAKGKSLYNANCAACHKLNKKLIGPALKGVSAKYDKEWLYSWIKNSAALIKSGDEQAVAIYEEYNKVAMNAFPQLSNEDIDNILAYTDYVPEPVAATATVATVSGSSDSSSITNDIVLGLLIIVLTVLIVTIFLVTKTLRNIAEKNCIKASVKESQSFSIWRAFIKNQFLIFTSVILLLLSSAYFAYGYMMQIGVDQGYMPVQPIHYSHKIHSGANQIECQYCHSSARVSKHSGIPSLNVCMNCHENIAEYNGEEDLEKGYTKDFYTNEIKKLYKAVGWDEETQSYTGETEPVKWVRIHNLPDFVYFNHSQHVSVAGVDCQKCHGPVEEMEILYQYSSLTMGWCIDCHRESNIKVKDNEYYTKVHEELSKKYGVEELSIAQMGGLECGKCHY
;
A
#
# COMPACT_ATOMS: atom_id res chain seq x y z
N MET A 1 35.45 -28.79 -35.91
CA MET A 1 34.70 -30.07 -36.14
C MET A 1 35.16 -31.20 -35.21
N PHE A 2 36.41 -31.21 -34.70
CA PHE A 2 36.93 -32.27 -33.82
C PHE A 2 36.42 -32.21 -32.37
N VAL A 3 36.12 -31.03 -31.84
CA VAL A 3 35.70 -30.83 -30.42
C VAL A 3 34.27 -31.27 -30.17
N LEU A 4 33.38 -31.19 -31.18
CA LEU A 4 31.98 -31.63 -31.08
C LEU A 4 31.84 -33.16 -31.09
N TYR A 5 32.78 -33.86 -31.72
CA TYR A 5 32.77 -35.34 -31.78
C TYR A 5 33.24 -35.95 -30.44
N PHE A 6 34.11 -35.28 -29.70
CA PHE A 6 34.62 -35.77 -28.43
C PHE A 6 33.62 -35.60 -27.29
N CYS A 7 32.82 -34.52 -27.31
CA CYS A 7 31.73 -34.32 -26.35
C CYS A 7 30.57 -35.33 -26.52
N ALA A 8 30.26 -35.72 -27.76
CA ALA A 8 29.22 -36.71 -28.03
C ALA A 8 29.56 -38.11 -27.54
N LEU A 9 30.84 -38.51 -27.64
CA LEU A 9 31.35 -39.82 -27.20
C LEU A 9 31.36 -39.94 -25.65
N ILE A 10 31.65 -38.87 -24.92
CA ILE A 10 31.64 -38.87 -23.46
C ILE A 10 30.18 -38.95 -22.93
N LEU A 11 29.24 -38.32 -23.56
CA LEU A 11 27.81 -38.37 -23.16
C LEU A 11 27.16 -39.74 -23.41
N ILE A 12 27.61 -40.50 -24.43
CA ILE A 12 27.11 -41.84 -24.71
C ILE A 12 27.65 -42.86 -23.70
N GLN A 13 28.88 -42.72 -23.22
CA GLN A 13 29.49 -43.60 -22.21
C GLN A 13 28.87 -43.39 -20.81
N PHE A 14 28.48 -42.14 -20.46
CA PHE A 14 27.81 -41.88 -19.17
C PHE A 14 26.37 -42.43 -19.16
N LYS A 15 25.69 -42.50 -20.29
CA LYS A 15 24.31 -42.99 -20.35
C LYS A 15 24.20 -44.53 -20.25
N GLN A 16 25.24 -45.29 -20.61
CA GLN A 16 25.26 -46.74 -20.45
C GLN A 16 25.64 -47.21 -19.02
N LEU A 17 26.42 -46.45 -18.26
CA LEU A 17 26.78 -46.83 -16.90
C LEU A 17 25.68 -46.60 -15.88
N SER A 18 24.74 -45.67 -16.11
CA SER A 18 23.65 -45.36 -15.18
C SER A 18 22.46 -46.34 -15.29
N VAL A 19 22.22 -46.92 -16.43
CA VAL A 19 21.07 -47.84 -16.63
C VAL A 19 21.33 -49.21 -16.04
N VAL A 20 22.58 -49.73 -16.07
CA VAL A 20 22.93 -51.05 -15.52
C VAL A 20 22.93 -51.10 -13.98
N ARG A 21 23.20 -49.98 -13.30
CA ARG A 21 23.17 -49.92 -11.83
C ARG A 21 21.78 -49.79 -11.22
N ILE A 22 20.84 -49.19 -11.94
CA ILE A 22 19.47 -48.97 -11.44
C ILE A 22 18.65 -50.28 -11.53
N THR A 23 18.86 -51.08 -12.54
CA THR A 23 18.12 -52.37 -12.73
C THR A 23 18.54 -53.46 -11.78
N THR A 24 19.80 -53.47 -11.30
CA THR A 24 20.28 -54.42 -10.31
C THR A 24 19.83 -54.05 -8.89
N LEU A 25 19.79 -52.75 -8.55
CA LEU A 25 19.32 -52.30 -7.23
C LEU A 25 17.80 -52.50 -7.07
N SER A 26 16.99 -52.30 -8.13
CA SER A 26 15.54 -52.48 -8.05
C SER A 26 15.16 -53.96 -7.85
N LYS A 27 15.90 -54.90 -8.45
CA LYS A 27 15.69 -56.36 -8.25
C LYS A 27 16.13 -56.84 -6.89
N LEU A 28 17.13 -56.23 -6.27
CA LEU A 28 17.55 -56.55 -4.90
C LEU A 28 16.54 -56.02 -3.88
N PHE A 29 16.03 -54.81 -4.10
CA PHE A 29 15.03 -54.17 -3.23
C PHE A 29 13.68 -54.86 -3.27
N SER A 30 13.25 -55.35 -4.43
CA SER A 30 11.98 -56.11 -4.57
C SER A 30 12.04 -57.50 -3.96
N ARG A 31 13.24 -58.12 -3.86
CA ARG A 31 13.42 -59.44 -3.15
C ARG A 31 13.47 -59.29 -1.65
N LEU A 32 14.03 -58.19 -1.12
CA LEU A 32 14.05 -57.88 0.31
C LEU A 32 12.66 -57.49 0.84
N LEU A 33 11.85 -56.80 0.02
CA LEU A 33 10.49 -56.37 0.43
C LEU A 33 9.50 -57.52 0.53
N LYS A 34 9.71 -58.63 -0.24
CA LYS A 34 8.83 -59.83 -0.20
C LYS A 34 9.11 -60.79 0.93
N SER A 35 10.25 -60.67 1.63
CA SER A 35 10.64 -61.62 2.66
C SER A 35 10.37 -61.14 4.09
N PHE A 36 9.93 -59.85 4.31
CA PHE A 36 9.81 -59.28 5.66
C PHE A 36 8.43 -58.73 6.03
N VAL A 37 7.42 -58.86 5.18
CA VAL A 37 6.10 -58.37 5.57
C VAL A 37 5.14 -59.55 5.78
N SER A 38 5.12 -60.06 7.00
CA SER A 38 4.00 -60.90 7.46
C SER A 38 2.75 -60.01 7.55
N PRO A 39 1.55 -60.51 7.19
CA PRO A 39 0.29 -59.74 7.27
C PRO A 39 -0.02 -59.22 8.69
N LEU A 40 0.65 -59.75 9.71
CA LEU A 40 0.52 -59.34 11.11
C LEU A 40 1.25 -57.99 11.37
N ALA A 41 2.40 -57.76 10.71
CA ALA A 41 3.18 -56.50 10.85
C ALA A 41 2.50 -55.32 10.15
N LEU A 42 1.79 -55.58 9.04
CA LEU A 42 1.06 -54.53 8.30
C LEU A 42 -0.17 -54.04 9.08
N ASN A 43 -0.87 -54.93 9.79
CA ASN A 43 -2.00 -54.56 10.64
C ASN A 43 -1.57 -53.82 11.92
N LEU A 44 -0.39 -54.12 12.47
CA LEU A 44 0.15 -53.40 13.64
C LEU A 44 0.64 -52.00 13.25
N PHE A 45 1.18 -51.83 12.05
CA PHE A 45 1.61 -50.53 11.55
C PHE A 45 0.41 -49.61 11.20
N PHE A 46 -0.70 -50.20 10.74
CA PHE A 46 -1.93 -49.44 10.45
C PHE A 46 -2.70 -49.06 11.71
N ALA A 47 -2.59 -49.88 12.79
CA ALA A 47 -3.20 -49.58 14.08
C ALA A 47 -2.41 -48.53 14.89
N LEU A 48 -1.08 -48.37 14.65
CA LEU A 48 -0.26 -47.35 15.31
C LEU A 48 -0.26 -46.00 14.56
N SER A 49 -0.70 -45.93 13.31
CA SER A 49 -0.76 -44.67 12.53
C SER A 49 -2.05 -43.89 12.78
N PHE A 50 -2.98 -44.38 13.59
CA PHE A 50 -4.16 -43.63 14.04
C PHE A 50 -3.97 -43.02 15.44
N THR A 51 -2.74 -42.64 15.81
CA THR A 51 -2.59 -41.61 16.82
C THR A 51 -2.99 -40.30 16.17
N PHE A 52 -4.18 -39.84 16.49
CA PHE A 52 -4.60 -38.46 16.25
C PHE A 52 -3.51 -37.54 16.81
N ASN A 53 -2.66 -36.99 15.92
CA ASN A 53 -1.97 -35.78 16.24
C ASN A 53 -3.06 -34.72 16.34
N ILE A 54 -3.61 -34.50 17.53
CA ILE A 54 -4.21 -33.21 17.89
C ILE A 54 -3.01 -32.26 17.96
N SER A 55 -2.60 -31.79 16.81
CA SER A 55 -1.72 -30.64 16.70
C SER A 55 -2.56 -29.48 17.21
N ALA A 56 -2.33 -29.07 18.45
CA ALA A 56 -2.74 -27.75 18.89
C ALA A 56 -2.05 -26.79 17.92
N GLN A 57 -2.81 -26.20 17.02
CA GLN A 57 -2.32 -25.24 16.05
C GLN A 57 -1.78 -24.06 16.85
N GLU A 58 -0.48 -23.77 16.72
CA GLU A 58 0.10 -22.59 17.37
C GLU A 58 -0.64 -21.34 16.85
N PRO A 59 -1.00 -20.40 17.74
CA PRO A 59 -1.71 -19.20 17.35
C PRO A 59 -0.93 -18.40 16.33
N ASP A 60 -1.60 -17.94 15.26
CA ASP A 60 -1.03 -17.08 14.23
C ASP A 60 -1.03 -15.61 14.69
N ILE A 61 0.15 -15.11 15.07
CA ILE A 61 0.35 -13.74 15.55
C ILE A 61 0.04 -12.71 14.47
N ALA A 62 0.31 -13.00 13.20
CA ALA A 62 0.04 -12.06 12.09
C ALA A 62 -1.47 -11.92 11.85
N LYS A 63 -2.20 -13.05 11.86
CA LYS A 63 -3.67 -13.07 11.82
C LYS A 63 -4.25 -12.38 13.06
N GLY A 64 -3.69 -12.65 14.24
CA GLY A 64 -4.08 -12.01 15.50
C GLY A 64 -3.93 -10.50 15.47
N LYS A 65 -2.81 -9.99 14.94
CA LYS A 65 -2.60 -8.54 14.74
C LYS A 65 -3.66 -7.92 13.83
N SER A 66 -3.96 -8.56 12.71
CA SER A 66 -4.99 -8.08 11.77
C SER A 66 -6.36 -8.02 12.42
N LEU A 67 -6.77 -9.08 13.15
CA LEU A 67 -8.04 -9.14 13.86
C LEU A 67 -8.13 -8.14 15.02
N TYR A 68 -7.04 -7.96 15.78
CA TYR A 68 -6.94 -6.96 16.85
C TYR A 68 -7.15 -5.54 16.28
N ASN A 69 -6.43 -5.20 15.21
CA ASN A 69 -6.55 -3.90 14.58
C ASN A 69 -7.96 -3.64 14.04
N ALA A 70 -8.58 -4.64 13.45
CA ALA A 70 -9.92 -4.52 12.87
C ALA A 70 -11.04 -4.40 13.91
N ASN A 71 -10.90 -5.00 15.10
CA ASN A 71 -12.01 -5.15 16.04
C ASN A 71 -11.75 -4.53 17.42
N CYS A 72 -10.49 -4.42 17.87
CA CYS A 72 -10.14 -4.09 19.25
C CYS A 72 -9.42 -2.76 19.41
N ALA A 73 -8.56 -2.38 18.45
CA ALA A 73 -7.63 -1.24 18.55
C ALA A 73 -8.32 0.13 18.71
N ALA A 74 -9.59 0.24 18.28
CA ALA A 74 -10.37 1.46 18.42
C ALA A 74 -10.62 1.83 19.91
N CYS A 75 -10.82 0.81 20.76
CA CYS A 75 -11.15 1.02 22.17
C CYS A 75 -10.05 0.55 23.13
N HIS A 76 -9.12 -0.27 22.69
CA HIS A 76 -8.06 -0.86 23.51
C HIS A 76 -6.67 -0.56 22.96
N LYS A 77 -5.71 -0.33 23.86
CA LYS A 77 -4.27 -0.33 23.55
C LYS A 77 -3.59 -1.50 24.23
N LEU A 78 -2.43 -1.92 23.72
CA LEU A 78 -1.67 -3.02 24.32
C LEU A 78 -1.15 -2.62 25.72
N ASN A 79 -0.51 -1.45 25.82
CA ASN A 79 0.26 -1.07 27.00
C ASN A 79 -0.37 0.03 27.87
N LYS A 80 -1.47 0.64 27.46
CA LYS A 80 -2.12 1.73 28.20
C LYS A 80 -3.65 1.64 28.12
N LYS A 81 -4.33 2.18 29.13
CA LYS A 81 -5.78 2.36 29.13
C LYS A 81 -6.16 3.36 28.02
N LEU A 82 -7.22 3.06 27.27
CA LEU A 82 -7.89 3.97 26.36
C LEU A 82 -9.36 4.10 26.85
N ILE A 83 -10.34 3.71 26.08
CA ILE A 83 -11.73 3.55 26.54
C ILE A 83 -11.82 2.30 27.40
N GLY A 84 -11.31 1.18 26.89
CA GLY A 84 -11.18 -0.08 27.61
C GLY A 84 -9.79 -0.27 28.25
N PRO A 85 -9.58 -1.40 28.96
CA PRO A 85 -8.30 -1.76 29.57
C PRO A 85 -7.19 -1.96 28.56
N ALA A 86 -5.94 -1.85 29.06
CA ALA A 86 -4.78 -2.35 28.33
C ALA A 86 -4.89 -3.87 28.18
N LEU A 87 -4.61 -4.39 26.97
CA LEU A 87 -4.80 -5.82 26.69
C LEU A 87 -3.55 -6.68 26.87
N LYS A 88 -2.37 -6.08 27.08
CA LYS A 88 -1.15 -6.84 27.32
C LYS A 88 -1.26 -7.64 28.64
N GLY A 89 -1.03 -8.95 28.54
CA GLY A 89 -1.11 -9.85 29.70
C GLY A 89 -2.53 -10.21 30.12
N VAL A 90 -3.54 -9.92 29.32
CA VAL A 90 -4.95 -10.20 29.65
C VAL A 90 -5.21 -11.71 29.73
N SER A 91 -4.53 -12.52 28.94
CA SER A 91 -4.63 -13.98 28.97
C SER A 91 -4.07 -14.62 30.25
N ALA A 92 -3.14 -13.93 30.92
CA ALA A 92 -2.64 -14.34 32.24
C ALA A 92 -3.55 -13.89 33.39
N LYS A 93 -4.40 -12.89 33.17
CA LYS A 93 -5.26 -12.31 34.21
C LYS A 93 -6.63 -13.01 34.31
N TYR A 94 -7.16 -13.50 33.19
CA TYR A 94 -8.49 -14.09 33.12
C TYR A 94 -8.44 -15.48 32.49
N ASP A 95 -9.38 -16.35 32.90
CA ASP A 95 -9.53 -17.66 32.31
C ASP A 95 -9.92 -17.58 30.82
N LYS A 96 -9.39 -18.50 30.04
CA LYS A 96 -9.55 -18.51 28.57
C LYS A 96 -11.01 -18.66 28.14
N GLU A 97 -11.76 -19.56 28.79
CA GLU A 97 -13.17 -19.80 28.49
C GLU A 97 -14.03 -18.58 28.88
N TRP A 98 -13.65 -17.90 29.97
CA TRP A 98 -14.27 -16.65 30.36
C TRP A 98 -14.01 -15.55 29.33
N LEU A 99 -12.77 -15.42 28.83
CA LEU A 99 -12.42 -14.45 27.77
C LEU A 99 -13.20 -14.69 26.48
N TYR A 100 -13.41 -15.94 26.09
CA TYR A 100 -14.26 -16.25 24.93
C TYR A 100 -15.70 -15.74 25.12
N SER A 101 -16.26 -15.99 26.30
CA SER A 101 -17.62 -15.57 26.65
C SER A 101 -17.73 -14.05 26.70
N TRP A 102 -16.75 -13.40 27.34
CA TRP A 102 -16.67 -11.94 27.46
C TRP A 102 -16.56 -11.26 26.09
N ILE A 103 -15.63 -11.69 25.25
CA ILE A 103 -15.39 -11.08 23.93
C ILE A 103 -16.59 -11.28 23.01
N LYS A 104 -17.20 -12.48 23.03
CA LYS A 104 -18.36 -12.75 22.18
C LYS A 104 -19.59 -12.00 22.60
N ASN A 105 -19.85 -11.83 23.90
CA ASN A 105 -21.01 -11.07 24.38
C ASN A 105 -20.85 -10.61 25.84
N SER A 106 -20.13 -9.51 26.04
CA SER A 106 -19.93 -8.93 27.37
C SER A 106 -21.22 -8.52 28.06
N ALA A 107 -22.20 -8.00 27.31
CA ALA A 107 -23.47 -7.55 27.86
C ALA A 107 -24.30 -8.73 28.45
N ALA A 108 -24.25 -9.89 27.81
CA ALA A 108 -24.91 -11.08 28.35
C ALA A 108 -24.25 -11.57 29.64
N LEU A 109 -22.91 -11.50 29.71
CA LEU A 109 -22.16 -11.92 30.89
C LEU A 109 -22.37 -10.95 32.08
N ILE A 110 -22.43 -9.65 31.81
CA ILE A 110 -22.79 -8.66 32.84
C ILE A 110 -24.23 -8.89 33.36
N LYS A 111 -25.18 -9.17 32.46
CA LYS A 111 -26.57 -9.42 32.83
C LYS A 111 -26.76 -10.72 33.63
N SER A 112 -25.89 -11.71 33.43
CA SER A 112 -25.91 -12.95 34.23
C SER A 112 -25.45 -12.77 35.67
N GLY A 113 -24.87 -11.61 36.01
CA GLY A 113 -24.35 -11.32 37.35
C GLY A 113 -22.96 -11.91 37.62
N ASP A 114 -22.19 -12.23 36.59
CA ASP A 114 -20.79 -12.68 36.75
C ASP A 114 -19.99 -11.59 37.45
N GLU A 115 -19.35 -11.95 38.58
CA GLU A 115 -18.66 -11.00 39.46
C GLU A 115 -17.53 -10.26 38.73
N GLN A 116 -16.77 -10.94 37.89
CA GLN A 116 -15.66 -10.34 37.16
C GLN A 116 -16.18 -9.39 36.07
N ALA A 117 -17.24 -9.79 35.37
CA ALA A 117 -17.86 -8.98 34.33
C ALA A 117 -18.46 -7.69 34.89
N VAL A 118 -19.18 -7.80 36.01
CA VAL A 118 -19.78 -6.66 36.71
C VAL A 118 -18.69 -5.72 37.25
N ALA A 119 -17.63 -6.27 37.85
CA ALA A 119 -16.55 -5.45 38.39
C ALA A 119 -15.83 -4.65 37.29
N ILE A 120 -15.55 -5.24 36.14
CA ILE A 120 -14.93 -4.54 35.00
C ILE A 120 -15.90 -3.47 34.46
N TYR A 121 -17.18 -3.80 34.34
CA TYR A 121 -18.18 -2.86 33.86
C TYR A 121 -18.29 -1.61 34.75
N GLU A 122 -18.29 -1.79 36.08
CA GLU A 122 -18.28 -0.69 37.04
C GLU A 122 -16.99 0.12 37.02
N GLU A 123 -15.82 -0.55 36.89
CA GLU A 123 -14.49 0.07 36.82
C GLU A 123 -14.36 0.98 35.58
N TYR A 124 -15.03 0.63 34.49
CA TYR A 124 -14.96 1.35 33.21
C TYR A 124 -16.23 2.20 32.94
N ASN A 125 -16.76 2.85 33.98
CA ASN A 125 -17.86 3.83 33.92
C ASN A 125 -19.14 3.26 33.29
N LYS A 126 -19.40 1.98 33.47
CA LYS A 126 -20.58 1.28 32.92
C LYS A 126 -20.62 1.28 31.38
N VAL A 127 -19.46 1.40 30.73
CA VAL A 127 -19.33 1.24 29.29
C VAL A 127 -19.28 -0.25 28.96
N ALA A 128 -20.30 -0.77 28.28
CA ALA A 128 -20.31 -2.14 27.82
C ALA A 128 -19.43 -2.31 26.56
N MET A 129 -18.57 -3.34 26.54
CA MET A 129 -17.81 -3.69 25.36
C MET A 129 -18.76 -4.20 24.24
N ASN A 130 -18.50 -3.85 23.00
CA ASN A 130 -19.25 -4.38 21.86
C ASN A 130 -19.16 -5.92 21.80
N ALA A 131 -20.22 -6.57 21.35
CA ALA A 131 -20.24 -8.01 21.15
C ALA A 131 -19.62 -8.40 19.81
N PHE A 132 -18.80 -9.46 19.80
CA PHE A 132 -18.14 -10.00 18.61
C PHE A 132 -18.50 -11.49 18.39
N PRO A 133 -19.79 -11.81 18.16
CA PRO A 133 -20.23 -13.21 18.02
C PRO A 133 -19.66 -13.92 16.78
N GLN A 134 -19.18 -13.16 15.80
CA GLN A 134 -18.57 -13.65 14.56
C GLN A 134 -17.15 -14.21 14.76
N LEU A 135 -16.45 -13.87 15.87
CA LEU A 135 -15.11 -14.37 16.12
C LEU A 135 -15.17 -15.80 16.61
N SER A 136 -14.43 -16.70 15.97
CA SER A 136 -14.21 -18.06 16.45
C SER A 136 -13.30 -18.06 17.68
N ASN A 137 -13.28 -19.17 18.43
CA ASN A 137 -12.33 -19.30 19.56
C ASN A 137 -10.88 -19.23 19.06
N GLU A 138 -10.60 -19.79 17.88
CA GLU A 138 -9.28 -19.70 17.24
C GLU A 138 -8.90 -18.26 16.89
N ASP A 139 -9.83 -17.45 16.41
CA ASP A 139 -9.58 -16.03 16.13
C ASP A 139 -9.27 -15.25 17.40
N ILE A 140 -9.98 -15.56 18.49
CA ILE A 140 -9.71 -14.96 19.80
C ILE A 140 -8.34 -15.41 20.33
N ASP A 141 -7.96 -16.68 20.15
CA ASP A 141 -6.65 -17.19 20.53
C ASP A 141 -5.52 -16.48 19.77
N ASN A 142 -5.71 -16.25 18.49
CA ASN A 142 -4.76 -15.49 17.67
C ASN A 142 -4.64 -14.04 18.16
N ILE A 143 -5.76 -13.38 18.51
CA ILE A 143 -5.76 -12.03 19.09
C ILE A 143 -5.02 -12.00 20.43
N LEU A 144 -5.32 -12.93 21.33
CA LEU A 144 -4.68 -13.02 22.65
C LEU A 144 -3.17 -13.27 22.51
N ALA A 145 -2.76 -14.17 21.62
CA ALA A 145 -1.35 -14.41 21.33
C ALA A 145 -0.64 -13.15 20.83
N TYR A 146 -1.31 -12.34 19.98
CA TYR A 146 -0.76 -11.06 19.54
C TYR A 146 -0.67 -10.05 20.70
N THR A 147 -1.67 -9.98 21.60
CA THR A 147 -1.64 -9.03 22.72
C THR A 147 -0.55 -9.35 23.72
N ASP A 148 -0.16 -10.62 23.85
CA ASP A 148 0.92 -11.08 24.72
C ASP A 148 2.28 -11.10 24.03
N TYR A 149 2.31 -11.03 22.68
CA TYR A 149 3.54 -10.96 21.92
C TYR A 149 4.28 -9.67 22.26
N VAL A 150 5.43 -9.83 22.91
CA VAL A 150 6.40 -8.75 23.12
C VAL A 150 7.37 -8.82 21.93
N PRO A 151 7.28 -7.93 20.92
CA PRO A 151 8.38 -7.82 20.00
C PRO A 151 9.60 -7.41 20.84
N GLU A 152 10.70 -8.17 20.76
CA GLU A 152 11.99 -7.66 21.21
C GLU A 152 12.15 -6.27 20.59
N PRO A 153 12.64 -5.26 21.34
CA PRO A 153 12.92 -3.97 20.77
C PRO A 153 13.95 -4.20 19.67
N VAL A 154 13.50 -4.35 18.46
CA VAL A 154 14.32 -4.11 17.29
C VAL A 154 14.72 -2.68 17.51
N ALA A 155 15.98 -2.48 17.91
CA ALA A 155 16.59 -1.15 17.88
C ALA A 155 16.14 -0.59 16.55
N ALA A 156 15.34 0.47 16.61
CA ALA A 156 14.92 1.18 15.43
C ALA A 156 16.20 1.73 14.81
N THR A 157 16.88 0.89 14.05
CA THR A 157 17.59 1.34 12.90
C THR A 157 16.45 1.87 12.05
N ALA A 158 16.21 3.15 12.20
CA ALA A 158 15.48 3.94 11.24
C ALA A 158 16.29 3.86 9.94
N THR A 159 16.24 2.71 9.31
CA THR A 159 16.21 2.67 7.88
C THR A 159 14.83 3.21 7.58
N VAL A 160 14.74 4.53 7.56
CA VAL A 160 13.87 5.21 6.64
C VAL A 160 14.22 4.57 5.31
N ALA A 161 13.56 3.47 4.98
CA ALA A 161 13.24 3.19 3.62
C ALA A 161 12.35 4.39 3.27
N THR A 162 13.02 5.45 2.84
CA THR A 162 12.46 6.36 1.89
C THR A 162 12.02 5.44 0.76
N VAL A 163 10.81 4.93 0.87
CA VAL A 163 10.03 4.59 -0.30
C VAL A 163 9.72 5.97 -0.86
N SER A 164 10.75 6.56 -1.46
CA SER A 164 10.58 7.45 -2.58
C SER A 164 9.64 6.67 -3.47
N GLY A 165 8.37 7.05 -3.43
CA GLY A 165 7.44 6.68 -4.47
C GLY A 165 8.11 7.08 -5.76
N SER A 166 8.76 6.14 -6.39
CA SER A 166 9.32 6.29 -7.71
C SER A 166 8.18 6.30 -8.71
N SER A 167 7.44 7.41 -8.73
CA SER A 167 6.86 7.94 -9.96
C SER A 167 7.94 8.56 -10.85
N ASP A 168 9.19 8.18 -10.66
CA ASP A 168 10.38 8.75 -11.28
C ASP A 168 10.97 7.95 -12.44
N SER A 169 10.23 7.02 -13.03
CA SER A 169 10.73 6.44 -14.29
C SER A 169 10.66 7.45 -15.45
N SER A 170 9.84 8.49 -15.36
CA SER A 170 9.81 9.57 -16.37
C SER A 170 10.76 10.72 -16.06
N SER A 171 11.08 11.00 -14.80
CA SER A 171 12.01 12.07 -14.44
C SER A 171 13.45 11.68 -14.73
N ILE A 172 13.88 10.47 -14.40
CA ILE A 172 15.25 9.98 -14.66
C ILE A 172 15.56 9.96 -16.16
N THR A 173 14.62 9.52 -17.00
CA THR A 173 14.78 9.57 -18.45
C THR A 173 14.81 11.00 -18.99
N ASN A 174 14.01 11.90 -18.45
CA ASN A 174 14.00 13.31 -18.83
C ASN A 174 15.28 14.02 -18.39
N ASP A 175 15.78 13.76 -17.20
CA ASP A 175 17.03 14.32 -16.69
C ASP A 175 18.25 13.79 -17.44
N ILE A 176 18.27 12.51 -17.82
CA ILE A 176 19.30 11.91 -18.66
C ILE A 176 19.27 12.51 -20.07
N VAL A 177 18.08 12.66 -20.67
CA VAL A 177 17.92 13.29 -21.98
C VAL A 177 18.34 14.76 -21.96
N LEU A 178 17.97 15.50 -20.91
CA LEU A 178 18.38 16.90 -20.72
C LEU A 178 19.91 16.99 -20.50
N GLY A 179 20.49 16.10 -19.71
CA GLY A 179 21.93 16.02 -19.50
C GLY A 179 22.69 15.71 -20.78
N LEU A 180 22.25 14.74 -21.58
CA LEU A 180 22.81 14.44 -22.89
C LEU A 180 22.70 15.62 -23.86
N LEU A 181 21.58 16.32 -23.89
CA LEU A 181 21.38 17.50 -24.72
C LEU A 181 22.36 18.62 -24.34
N ILE A 182 22.57 18.87 -23.04
CA ILE A 182 23.55 19.85 -22.54
C ILE A 182 24.98 19.46 -22.95
N ILE A 183 25.33 18.18 -22.84
CA ILE A 183 26.65 17.67 -23.23
C ILE A 183 26.87 17.85 -24.73
N VAL A 184 25.90 17.50 -25.58
CA VAL A 184 26.00 17.68 -27.03
C VAL A 184 26.15 19.16 -27.38
N LEU A 185 25.36 20.03 -26.72
CA LEU A 185 25.44 21.47 -26.96
C LEU A 185 26.80 22.06 -26.56
N THR A 186 27.34 21.63 -25.42
CA THR A 186 28.67 22.07 -24.95
C THR A 186 29.77 21.61 -25.87
N VAL A 187 29.74 20.32 -26.31
CA VAL A 187 30.70 19.78 -27.29
C VAL A 187 30.64 20.58 -28.62
N LEU A 188 29.43 20.93 -29.09
CA LEU A 188 29.23 21.70 -30.31
C LEU A 188 29.79 23.13 -30.17
N ILE A 189 29.59 23.77 -29.05
CA ILE A 189 30.17 25.10 -28.75
C ILE A 189 31.68 25.05 -28.71
N VAL A 190 32.26 24.04 -28.05
CA VAL A 190 33.70 23.86 -27.95
C VAL A 190 34.33 23.57 -29.32
N THR A 191 33.70 22.73 -30.14
CA THR A 191 34.17 22.44 -31.49
C THR A 191 34.13 23.66 -32.38
N ILE A 192 33.06 24.48 -32.36
CA ILE A 192 33.00 25.73 -33.10
C ILE A 192 34.08 26.70 -32.63
N PHE A 193 34.31 26.78 -31.30
CA PHE A 193 35.38 27.65 -30.77
C PHE A 193 36.78 27.18 -31.22
N LEU A 194 37.07 25.90 -31.20
CA LEU A 194 38.33 25.33 -31.65
C LEU A 194 38.52 25.54 -33.15
N VAL A 195 37.53 25.30 -33.98
CA VAL A 195 37.56 25.53 -35.43
C VAL A 195 37.79 27.03 -35.74
N THR A 196 37.09 27.93 -35.07
CA THR A 196 37.33 29.36 -35.25
C THR A 196 38.71 29.81 -34.82
N LYS A 197 39.24 29.23 -33.73
CA LYS A 197 40.62 29.49 -33.25
C LYS A 197 41.67 28.98 -34.24
N THR A 198 41.50 27.75 -34.77
CA THR A 198 42.43 27.18 -35.76
C THR A 198 42.41 27.93 -37.06
N LEU A 199 41.22 28.35 -37.56
CA LEU A 199 41.09 29.17 -38.74
C LEU A 199 41.78 30.53 -38.58
N ARG A 200 41.68 31.17 -37.40
CA ARG A 200 42.39 32.41 -37.10
C ARG A 200 43.91 32.23 -37.14
N ASN A 201 44.40 31.16 -36.51
CA ASN A 201 45.85 30.84 -36.48
C ASN A 201 46.39 30.56 -37.87
N ILE A 202 45.61 29.91 -38.77
CA ILE A 202 45.98 29.64 -40.15
C ILE A 202 46.01 30.95 -40.96
N ALA A 203 44.99 31.82 -40.75
CA ALA A 203 44.93 33.13 -41.42
C ALA A 203 46.11 34.03 -41.02
N GLU A 204 46.51 34.02 -39.74
CA GLU A 204 47.68 34.77 -39.26
C GLU A 204 49.01 34.23 -39.82
N LYS A 205 49.16 32.88 -39.90
CA LYS A 205 50.36 32.24 -40.45
C LYS A 205 50.52 32.46 -41.96
N ASN A 206 49.44 32.59 -42.72
CA ASN A 206 49.50 32.78 -44.17
C ASN A 206 49.57 34.24 -44.59
N CYS A 207 49.87 35.17 -43.69
CA CYS A 207 50.07 36.59 -43.97
C CYS A 207 48.95 37.23 -44.82
N ILE A 208 47.73 36.70 -44.71
CA ILE A 208 46.54 37.34 -45.32
C ILE A 208 46.24 38.57 -44.46
N LYS A 209 46.76 39.73 -44.88
CA LYS A 209 46.38 41.02 -44.33
C LYS A 209 44.90 41.29 -44.74
N ALA A 210 43.99 40.63 -44.02
CA ALA A 210 42.62 41.15 -43.96
C ALA A 210 42.74 42.52 -43.29
N SER A 211 42.41 43.60 -44.02
CA SER A 211 42.38 44.94 -43.47
C SER A 211 41.51 44.86 -42.19
N VAL A 212 42.20 44.91 -41.07
CA VAL A 212 41.54 44.93 -39.75
C VAL A 212 40.91 46.30 -39.65
N LYS A 213 39.67 46.37 -40.05
CA LYS A 213 38.80 47.47 -39.70
C LYS A 213 38.62 47.41 -38.21
N GLU A 214 39.13 48.39 -37.54
CA GLU A 214 39.15 48.72 -36.12
C GLU A 214 38.18 47.90 -35.26
N SER A 215 38.76 47.33 -34.20
CA SER A 215 38.10 46.53 -33.16
C SER A 215 36.71 46.98 -32.77
N GLN A 216 35.71 46.58 -33.51
CA GLN A 216 34.36 46.58 -33.00
C GLN A 216 34.25 45.39 -32.03
N SER A 217 34.04 45.69 -30.75
CA SER A 217 33.77 44.68 -29.71
C SER A 217 32.86 43.61 -30.30
N PHE A 218 33.35 42.35 -30.27
CA PHE A 218 32.64 41.21 -30.81
C PHE A 218 31.38 40.98 -29.96
N SER A 219 30.28 41.62 -30.35
CA SER A 219 29.00 41.37 -29.69
C SER A 219 28.48 40.02 -30.19
N ILE A 220 28.53 39.03 -29.29
CA ILE A 220 27.96 37.68 -29.52
C ILE A 220 26.54 37.79 -30.04
N TRP A 221 25.80 38.80 -29.55
CA TRP A 221 24.44 39.11 -29.95
C TRP A 221 24.32 39.53 -31.43
N ARG A 222 25.24 40.35 -31.93
CA ARG A 222 25.28 40.71 -33.35
C ARG A 222 25.65 39.55 -34.26
N ALA A 223 26.54 38.66 -33.82
CA ALA A 223 26.90 37.46 -34.56
C ALA A 223 25.73 36.48 -34.64
N PHE A 224 24.98 36.35 -33.54
CA PHE A 224 23.76 35.53 -33.48
C PHE A 224 22.69 36.04 -34.43
N ILE A 225 22.37 37.36 -34.36
CA ILE A 225 21.34 38.00 -35.23
C ILE A 225 21.72 37.96 -36.71
N LYS A 226 23.00 38.01 -37.05
CA LYS A 226 23.47 37.93 -38.45
C LYS A 226 23.41 36.49 -38.99
N ASN A 227 23.33 35.47 -38.17
CA ASN A 227 23.31 34.09 -38.59
C ASN A 227 21.87 33.56 -38.66
N GLN A 228 21.30 33.58 -39.87
CA GLN A 228 19.91 33.15 -40.12
C GLN A 228 19.67 31.69 -39.65
N PHE A 229 20.69 30.82 -39.76
CA PHE A 229 20.57 29.44 -39.32
C PHE A 229 20.43 29.33 -37.78
N LEU A 230 21.21 30.12 -37.02
CA LEU A 230 21.09 30.15 -35.56
C LEU A 230 19.74 30.72 -35.10
N ILE A 231 19.25 31.75 -35.78
CA ILE A 231 17.92 32.30 -35.47
C ILE A 231 16.84 31.24 -35.75
N PHE A 232 16.90 30.61 -36.93
CA PHE A 232 15.92 29.58 -37.31
C PHE A 232 15.90 28.41 -36.36
N THR A 233 17.06 27.85 -36.00
CA THR A 233 17.16 26.75 -35.01
C THR A 233 16.67 27.18 -33.63
N SER A 234 16.99 28.40 -33.17
CA SER A 234 16.52 28.92 -31.89
C SER A 234 15.00 29.09 -31.86
N VAL A 235 14.41 29.55 -32.96
CA VAL A 235 12.96 29.69 -33.07
C VAL A 235 12.28 28.30 -33.04
N ILE A 236 12.83 27.33 -33.78
CA ILE A 236 12.29 25.97 -33.74
C ILE A 236 12.38 25.37 -32.32
N LEU A 237 13.53 25.50 -31.66
CA LEU A 237 13.69 25.01 -30.29
C LEU A 237 12.74 25.70 -29.31
N LEU A 238 12.54 27.01 -29.46
CA LEU A 238 11.60 27.76 -28.65
C LEU A 238 10.16 27.31 -28.89
N LEU A 239 9.78 27.08 -30.15
CA LEU A 239 8.44 26.56 -30.48
C LEU A 239 8.20 25.14 -29.95
N LEU A 240 9.17 24.24 -30.09
CA LEU A 240 9.07 22.89 -29.57
C LEU A 240 9.01 22.88 -28.04
N SER A 241 9.85 23.70 -27.39
CA SER A 241 9.83 23.86 -25.94
C SER A 241 8.49 24.45 -25.47
N SER A 242 8.01 25.49 -26.13
CA SER A 242 6.71 26.10 -25.83
C SER A 242 5.56 25.12 -26.02
N ALA A 243 5.58 24.34 -27.09
CA ALA A 243 4.58 23.26 -27.32
C ALA A 243 4.62 22.18 -26.24
N TYR A 244 5.81 21.78 -25.82
CA TYR A 244 6.00 20.81 -24.74
C TYR A 244 5.41 21.30 -23.42
N PHE A 245 5.74 22.52 -23.00
CA PHE A 245 5.20 23.09 -21.76
C PHE A 245 3.70 23.36 -21.85
N ALA A 246 3.21 23.86 -23.00
CA ALA A 246 1.78 24.03 -23.20
C ALA A 246 1.02 22.72 -23.15
N TYR A 247 1.53 21.67 -23.78
CA TYR A 247 0.96 20.33 -23.71
C TYR A 247 0.96 19.80 -22.27
N GLY A 248 2.09 19.90 -21.55
CA GLY A 248 2.19 19.49 -20.15
C GLY A 248 1.18 20.22 -19.25
N TYR A 249 1.02 21.54 -19.44
CA TYR A 249 0.03 22.32 -18.71
C TYR A 249 -1.41 21.88 -19.02
N MET A 250 -1.71 21.68 -20.32
CA MET A 250 -3.04 21.23 -20.74
C MET A 250 -3.41 19.85 -20.17
N MET A 251 -2.42 18.97 -20.03
CA MET A 251 -2.64 17.63 -19.44
C MET A 251 -2.86 17.65 -17.93
N GLN A 252 -2.62 18.77 -17.26
CA GLN A 252 -2.92 18.96 -15.83
C GLN A 252 -4.34 19.53 -15.59
N ILE A 253 -5.05 19.95 -16.65
CA ILE A 253 -6.40 20.49 -16.51
C ILE A 253 -7.34 19.36 -16.10
N GLY A 254 -8.05 19.54 -14.96
CA GLY A 254 -8.95 18.54 -14.39
C GLY A 254 -8.25 17.43 -13.59
N VAL A 255 -6.96 17.57 -13.31
CA VAL A 255 -6.23 16.68 -12.38
C VAL A 255 -6.21 17.36 -11.02
N ASP A 256 -6.95 16.78 -10.07
CA ASP A 256 -7.14 17.36 -8.73
C ASP A 256 -6.09 16.89 -7.72
N GLN A 257 -4.91 16.45 -8.16
CA GLN A 257 -3.83 16.04 -7.27
C GLN A 257 -3.43 17.17 -6.32
N GLY A 258 -3.36 16.87 -5.02
CA GLY A 258 -3.10 17.87 -3.98
C GLY A 258 -4.34 18.67 -3.55
N TYR A 259 -5.53 18.40 -4.10
CA TYR A 259 -6.75 19.04 -3.67
C TYR A 259 -7.05 18.72 -2.19
N MET A 260 -7.14 19.75 -1.37
CA MET A 260 -7.23 19.69 0.09
C MET A 260 -8.28 20.67 0.60
N PRO A 261 -9.56 20.36 0.49
CA PRO A 261 -10.62 21.26 0.92
C PRO A 261 -10.76 21.29 2.46
N VAL A 262 -11.25 22.41 2.96
CA VAL A 262 -11.65 22.52 4.38
C VAL A 262 -12.95 21.76 4.58
N GLN A 263 -12.99 20.90 5.59
CA GLN A 263 -14.16 20.11 5.96
C GLN A 263 -15.01 20.84 7.00
N PRO A 264 -16.32 20.60 7.07
CA PRO A 264 -17.19 21.22 8.08
C PRO A 264 -16.81 20.90 9.52
N ILE A 265 -16.34 19.68 9.76
CA ILE A 265 -15.70 19.23 11.00
C ILE A 265 -14.28 18.84 10.66
N HIS A 266 -13.30 19.40 11.35
CA HIS A 266 -11.91 19.03 11.16
C HIS A 266 -11.69 17.61 11.69
N TYR A 267 -11.38 16.69 10.79
CA TYR A 267 -11.08 15.30 11.11
C TYR A 267 -9.63 14.96 10.76
N SER A 268 -8.83 14.69 11.79
CA SER A 268 -7.41 14.32 11.61
C SER A 268 -7.24 12.81 11.46
N HIS A 269 -6.87 12.35 10.28
CA HIS A 269 -6.48 10.95 10.08
C HIS A 269 -5.18 10.63 10.82
N LYS A 270 -4.27 11.61 10.96
CA LYS A 270 -3.03 11.48 11.71
C LYS A 270 -3.29 11.10 13.17
N ILE A 271 -4.31 11.67 13.81
CA ILE A 271 -4.68 11.32 15.19
C ILE A 271 -5.35 9.93 15.22
N HIS A 272 -6.33 9.67 14.35
CA HIS A 272 -7.13 8.46 14.42
C HIS A 272 -6.38 7.22 13.89
N SER A 273 -5.89 7.28 12.66
CA SER A 273 -5.20 6.14 12.03
C SER A 273 -3.70 6.12 12.37
N GLY A 274 -3.05 7.27 12.48
CA GLY A 274 -1.65 7.37 12.83
C GLY A 274 -1.40 7.09 14.33
N ALA A 275 -1.71 8.05 15.20
CA ALA A 275 -1.40 7.94 16.62
C ALA A 275 -2.23 6.87 17.35
N ASN A 276 -3.52 6.72 16.99
CA ASN A 276 -4.43 5.76 17.59
C ASN A 276 -4.47 4.41 16.86
N GLN A 277 -3.86 4.29 15.67
CA GLN A 277 -3.77 3.05 14.90
C GLN A 277 -5.14 2.39 14.63
N ILE A 278 -6.16 3.23 14.40
CA ILE A 278 -7.48 2.75 14.00
C ILE A 278 -7.42 2.36 12.52
N GLU A 279 -7.78 1.13 12.21
CA GLU A 279 -7.78 0.61 10.85
C GLU A 279 -8.75 1.38 9.94
N CYS A 280 -8.33 1.64 8.72
CA CYS A 280 -9.12 2.36 7.70
C CYS A 280 -10.52 1.77 7.54
N GLN A 281 -10.60 0.43 7.53
CA GLN A 281 -11.84 -0.31 7.29
C GLN A 281 -12.80 -0.32 8.49
N TYR A 282 -12.37 0.15 9.65
CA TYR A 282 -13.28 0.36 10.78
C TYR A 282 -14.31 1.45 10.46
N CYS A 283 -13.84 2.56 9.90
CA CYS A 283 -14.69 3.68 9.49
C CYS A 283 -15.19 3.53 8.05
N HIS A 284 -14.32 3.08 7.14
CA HIS A 284 -14.63 2.89 5.71
C HIS A 284 -14.98 1.43 5.38
N SER A 285 -15.86 0.83 6.18
CA SER A 285 -16.23 -0.60 6.07
C SER A 285 -16.81 -0.97 4.70
N SER A 286 -17.50 -0.05 4.03
CA SER A 286 -18.09 -0.27 2.70
C SER A 286 -17.07 -0.46 1.59
N ALA A 287 -15.81 -0.05 1.78
CA ALA A 287 -14.74 -0.29 0.81
C ALA A 287 -14.51 -1.79 0.50
N ARG A 288 -14.86 -2.67 1.44
CA ARG A 288 -14.71 -4.14 1.27
C ARG A 288 -15.80 -4.76 0.40
N VAL A 289 -16.97 -4.19 0.37
CA VAL A 289 -18.17 -4.83 -0.19
C VAL A 289 -18.91 -3.98 -1.24
N SER A 290 -18.49 -2.73 -1.41
CA SER A 290 -19.18 -1.77 -2.27
C SER A 290 -18.25 -1.15 -3.31
N LYS A 291 -18.87 -0.60 -4.36
CA LYS A 291 -18.22 0.27 -5.35
C LYS A 291 -17.58 1.50 -4.67
N HIS A 292 -18.28 2.08 -3.69
CA HIS A 292 -17.86 3.27 -2.97
C HIS A 292 -17.38 2.91 -1.55
N SER A 293 -16.27 3.51 -1.10
CA SER A 293 -15.82 3.33 0.28
C SER A 293 -16.74 4.02 1.29
N GLY A 294 -17.43 5.09 0.86
CA GLY A 294 -18.32 5.87 1.69
C GLY A 294 -17.60 6.70 2.78
N ILE A 295 -18.29 7.74 3.23
CA ILE A 295 -17.96 8.43 4.48
C ILE A 295 -18.79 7.72 5.57
N PRO A 296 -18.18 7.36 6.72
CA PRO A 296 -18.92 6.71 7.80
C PRO A 296 -20.06 7.63 8.30
N SER A 297 -21.16 7.04 8.71
CA SER A 297 -22.20 7.80 9.41
C SER A 297 -21.69 8.26 10.77
N LEU A 298 -22.23 9.38 11.29
CA LEU A 298 -21.73 10.01 12.52
C LEU A 298 -21.85 9.11 13.76
N ASN A 299 -22.75 8.13 13.76
CA ASN A 299 -22.85 7.17 14.85
C ASN A 299 -21.59 6.29 15.00
N VAL A 300 -20.83 6.07 13.92
CA VAL A 300 -19.53 5.38 14.01
C VAL A 300 -18.53 6.19 14.83
N CYS A 301 -18.57 7.52 14.70
CA CYS A 301 -17.76 8.43 15.50
C CYS A 301 -18.15 8.33 16.98
N MET A 302 -19.44 8.26 17.27
CA MET A 302 -19.98 8.19 18.62
C MET A 302 -19.66 6.88 19.35
N ASN A 303 -19.29 5.80 18.66
CA ASN A 303 -18.80 4.59 19.33
C ASN A 303 -17.62 4.85 20.30
N CYS A 304 -16.86 5.92 20.05
CA CYS A 304 -15.76 6.35 20.91
C CYS A 304 -16.04 7.70 21.57
N HIS A 305 -16.63 8.64 20.81
CA HIS A 305 -16.79 10.02 21.28
C HIS A 305 -17.93 10.20 22.30
N GLU A 306 -18.79 9.22 22.54
CA GLU A 306 -19.66 9.23 23.74
C GLU A 306 -18.86 9.33 25.04
N ASN A 307 -17.59 8.83 25.03
CA ASN A 307 -16.72 8.81 26.20
C ASN A 307 -15.45 9.66 26.03
N ILE A 308 -15.24 10.28 24.88
CA ILE A 308 -14.09 11.13 24.57
C ILE A 308 -14.61 12.51 24.15
N ALA A 309 -14.86 13.36 25.15
CA ALA A 309 -15.39 14.70 24.95
C ALA A 309 -14.28 15.75 24.72
N GLU A 310 -13.07 15.48 25.19
CA GLU A 310 -11.94 16.40 25.14
C GLU A 310 -10.71 15.75 24.50
N TYR A 311 -9.92 16.55 23.80
CA TYR A 311 -8.66 16.11 23.23
C TYR A 311 -7.52 16.27 24.24
N ASN A 312 -6.84 15.17 24.55
CA ASN A 312 -5.72 15.14 25.49
C ASN A 312 -4.39 14.68 24.87
N GLY A 313 -4.29 14.70 23.52
CA GLY A 313 -3.09 14.33 22.79
C GLY A 313 -2.08 15.47 22.63
N GLU A 314 -1.14 15.26 21.69
CA GLU A 314 -0.09 16.23 21.37
C GLU A 314 -0.67 17.41 20.57
N GLU A 315 -0.17 18.63 20.86
CA GLU A 315 -0.54 19.87 20.19
C GLU A 315 0.49 20.23 19.12
N ASP A 316 0.05 20.82 18.03
CA ASP A 316 0.91 21.46 17.01
C ASP A 316 0.63 22.98 17.05
N LEU A 317 1.32 23.65 17.97
CA LEU A 317 1.13 25.08 18.20
C LEU A 317 1.54 25.95 17.02
N GLU A 318 2.51 25.45 16.21
CA GLU A 318 2.97 26.19 15.02
C GLU A 318 1.87 26.28 13.96
N LYS A 319 1.05 25.23 13.86
CA LYS A 319 -0.08 25.17 12.92
C LYS A 319 -1.41 25.57 13.54
N GLY A 320 -1.41 25.92 14.83
CA GLY A 320 -2.63 26.32 15.54
C GLY A 320 -3.53 25.15 15.97
N TYR A 321 -3.04 23.93 15.92
CA TYR A 321 -3.79 22.73 16.36
C TYR A 321 -3.61 22.51 17.86
N THR A 322 -4.35 23.28 18.64
CA THR A 322 -4.36 23.21 20.12
C THR A 322 -5.35 22.16 20.61
N LYS A 323 -5.28 21.84 21.91
CA LYS A 323 -6.29 20.99 22.56
C LYS A 323 -7.68 21.58 22.46
N ASP A 324 -7.80 22.88 22.66
CA ASP A 324 -9.07 23.59 22.54
C ASP A 324 -9.62 23.55 21.11
N PHE A 325 -8.74 23.64 20.10
CA PHE A 325 -9.14 23.49 18.71
C PHE A 325 -9.80 22.14 18.49
N TYR A 326 -9.12 21.04 18.82
CA TYR A 326 -9.66 19.69 18.60
C TYR A 326 -10.89 19.40 19.46
N THR A 327 -10.91 19.87 20.71
CA THR A 327 -12.07 19.75 21.60
C THR A 327 -13.30 20.46 21.01
N ASN A 328 -13.12 21.64 20.41
CA ASN A 328 -14.20 22.35 19.73
C ASN A 328 -14.71 21.58 18.47
N GLU A 329 -13.84 20.87 17.76
CA GLU A 329 -14.25 20.03 16.64
C GLU A 329 -15.08 18.82 17.12
N ILE A 330 -14.75 18.22 18.28
CA ILE A 330 -15.59 17.19 18.90
C ILE A 330 -16.97 17.76 19.29
N LYS A 331 -17.05 19.00 19.79
CA LYS A 331 -18.32 19.64 20.09
C LYS A 331 -19.19 19.91 18.86
N LYS A 332 -18.57 20.17 17.69
CA LYS A 332 -19.31 20.23 16.43
C LYS A 332 -19.91 18.86 16.05
N LEU A 333 -19.19 17.76 16.32
CA LEU A 333 -19.75 16.42 16.16
C LEU A 333 -20.96 16.21 17.06
N TYR A 334 -20.86 16.58 18.36
CA TYR A 334 -21.95 16.45 19.30
C TYR A 334 -23.20 17.23 18.86
N LYS A 335 -23.01 18.46 18.41
CA LYS A 335 -24.10 19.26 17.84
C LYS A 335 -24.74 18.57 16.63
N ALA A 336 -23.91 18.00 15.74
CA ALA A 336 -24.40 17.36 14.53
C ALA A 336 -25.25 16.09 14.81
N VAL A 337 -24.90 15.34 15.85
CA VAL A 337 -25.63 14.10 16.23
C VAL A 337 -26.71 14.35 17.29
N GLY A 338 -26.77 15.56 17.85
CA GLY A 338 -27.69 15.90 18.96
C GLY A 338 -27.29 15.20 20.27
N TRP A 339 -25.99 15.11 20.57
CA TRP A 339 -25.49 14.53 21.81
C TRP A 339 -25.37 15.59 22.88
N ASP A 340 -26.03 15.38 24.03
CA ASP A 340 -25.89 16.21 25.21
C ASP A 340 -24.86 15.57 26.16
N GLU A 341 -23.79 16.29 26.39
CA GLU A 341 -22.66 15.86 27.22
C GLU A 341 -23.01 15.81 28.71
N GLU A 342 -23.89 16.69 29.19
CA GLU A 342 -24.30 16.74 30.61
C GLU A 342 -25.20 15.56 30.98
N THR A 343 -26.16 15.27 30.12
CA THR A 343 -27.11 14.18 30.35
C THR A 343 -26.65 12.85 29.77
N GLN A 344 -25.55 12.84 28.98
CA GLN A 344 -25.04 11.68 28.24
C GLN A 344 -26.13 10.96 27.43
N SER A 345 -26.93 11.74 26.74
CA SER A 345 -28.08 11.22 25.96
C SER A 345 -28.28 12.00 24.66
N TYR A 346 -28.96 11.36 23.72
CA TYR A 346 -29.33 12.01 22.47
C TYR A 346 -30.60 12.85 22.64
N THR A 347 -30.53 14.11 22.25
CA THR A 347 -31.64 15.05 22.28
C THR A 347 -32.71 14.78 21.17
N GLY A 348 -32.29 14.09 20.11
CA GLY A 348 -33.09 13.85 18.92
C GLY A 348 -33.01 14.98 17.88
N GLU A 349 -32.40 16.12 18.22
CA GLU A 349 -32.17 17.21 17.27
C GLU A 349 -30.84 16.99 16.57
N THR A 350 -30.83 16.75 15.26
CA THR A 350 -29.62 16.44 14.49
C THR A 350 -29.40 17.42 13.34
N GLU A 351 -28.15 17.73 13.05
CA GLU A 351 -27.74 18.56 11.89
C GLU A 351 -26.91 17.74 10.92
N PRO A 352 -27.27 17.64 9.61
CA PRO A 352 -26.48 16.88 8.66
C PRO A 352 -25.15 17.56 8.33
N VAL A 353 -24.06 16.81 8.41
CA VAL A 353 -22.72 17.29 8.03
C VAL A 353 -22.53 17.12 6.53
N LYS A 354 -22.29 18.24 5.82
CA LYS A 354 -22.05 18.26 4.37
C LYS A 354 -20.55 18.12 4.09
N TRP A 355 -20.06 16.89 4.12
CA TRP A 355 -18.67 16.60 3.79
C TRP A 355 -18.31 16.96 2.35
N VAL A 356 -17.16 17.58 2.16
CA VAL A 356 -16.62 17.89 0.83
C VAL A 356 -15.88 16.67 0.30
N ARG A 357 -16.30 16.19 -0.87
CA ARG A 357 -15.66 15.04 -1.53
C ARG A 357 -14.29 15.44 -2.07
N ILE A 358 -13.26 14.65 -1.74
CA ILE A 358 -11.86 14.91 -2.11
C ILE A 358 -11.51 14.16 -3.40
N HIS A 359 -11.75 12.85 -3.42
CA HIS A 359 -11.42 12.00 -4.55
C HIS A 359 -12.59 11.93 -5.53
N ASN A 360 -12.44 12.57 -6.69
CA ASN A 360 -13.43 12.59 -7.73
C ASN A 360 -12.89 11.90 -8.99
N LEU A 361 -13.69 11.01 -9.55
CA LEU A 361 -13.49 10.50 -10.90
C LEU A 361 -14.57 11.08 -11.80
N PRO A 362 -14.29 11.29 -13.10
CA PRO A 362 -15.32 11.68 -14.07
C PRO A 362 -16.46 10.66 -14.11
N ASP A 363 -17.67 11.10 -14.39
CA ASP A 363 -18.87 10.27 -14.34
C ASP A 363 -18.84 9.06 -15.28
N PHE A 364 -18.07 9.16 -16.36
CA PHE A 364 -17.89 8.08 -17.34
C PHE A 364 -16.81 7.05 -16.92
N VAL A 365 -16.22 7.18 -15.72
CA VAL A 365 -15.22 6.24 -15.19
C VAL A 365 -15.83 5.34 -14.13
N TYR A 366 -15.75 4.05 -14.36
CA TYR A 366 -16.13 3.04 -13.39
C TYR A 366 -14.93 2.64 -12.54
N PHE A 367 -15.08 2.76 -11.23
CA PHE A 367 -14.13 2.24 -10.25
C PHE A 367 -14.88 1.51 -9.13
N ASN A 368 -14.34 0.38 -8.69
CA ASN A 368 -14.96 -0.42 -7.64
C ASN A 368 -13.95 -0.74 -6.54
N HIS A 369 -14.15 -0.17 -5.33
CA HIS A 369 -13.29 -0.41 -4.19
C HIS A 369 -13.22 -1.89 -3.80
N SER A 370 -14.33 -2.61 -3.77
CA SER A 370 -14.33 -4.00 -3.33
C SER A 370 -13.47 -4.92 -4.21
N GLN A 371 -13.37 -4.64 -5.51
CA GLN A 371 -12.49 -5.38 -6.41
C GLN A 371 -11.02 -5.14 -6.11
N HIS A 372 -10.65 -3.92 -5.73
CA HIS A 372 -9.27 -3.57 -5.41
C HIS A 372 -8.88 -3.98 -3.98
N VAL A 373 -9.77 -3.72 -3.01
CA VAL A 373 -9.47 -3.94 -1.59
C VAL A 373 -9.65 -5.41 -1.20
N SER A 374 -10.82 -6.00 -1.48
CA SER A 374 -11.12 -7.36 -1.02
C SER A 374 -10.64 -8.44 -1.98
N VAL A 375 -10.79 -8.24 -3.29
CA VAL A 375 -10.40 -9.26 -4.28
C VAL A 375 -8.91 -9.19 -4.60
N ALA A 376 -8.40 -8.00 -4.93
CA ALA A 376 -6.98 -7.82 -5.27
C ALA A 376 -6.08 -7.63 -4.04
N GLY A 377 -6.64 -7.31 -2.87
CA GLY A 377 -5.89 -7.07 -1.63
C GLY A 377 -4.91 -5.91 -1.75
N VAL A 378 -5.30 -4.84 -2.45
CA VAL A 378 -4.49 -3.63 -2.59
C VAL A 378 -4.62 -2.79 -1.32
N ASP A 379 -3.49 -2.38 -0.77
CA ASP A 379 -3.45 -1.52 0.42
C ASP A 379 -4.00 -0.12 0.10
N CYS A 380 -4.70 0.47 1.07
CA CYS A 380 -5.35 1.78 0.92
C CYS A 380 -4.34 2.87 0.53
N GLN A 381 -3.15 2.83 1.13
CA GLN A 381 -2.06 3.79 0.90
C GLN A 381 -1.55 3.80 -0.54
N LYS A 382 -1.71 2.72 -1.28
CA LYS A 382 -1.28 2.65 -2.69
C LYS A 382 -1.97 3.73 -3.55
N CYS A 383 -3.22 4.03 -3.22
CA CYS A 383 -4.03 5.02 -3.93
C CYS A 383 -4.17 6.33 -3.15
N HIS A 384 -4.36 6.24 -1.84
CA HIS A 384 -4.64 7.39 -0.99
C HIS A 384 -3.39 8.01 -0.34
N GLY A 385 -2.21 7.39 -0.51
CA GLY A 385 -0.97 7.84 0.12
C GLY A 385 -0.91 7.54 1.62
N PRO A 386 0.03 8.15 2.35
CA PRO A 386 0.23 7.94 3.78
C PRO A 386 -0.83 8.71 4.59
N VAL A 387 -2.10 8.27 4.50
CA VAL A 387 -3.25 8.92 5.14
C VAL A 387 -3.07 9.04 6.65
N GLU A 388 -2.39 8.08 7.27
CA GLU A 388 -2.04 8.06 8.69
C GLU A 388 -1.09 9.18 9.12
N GLU A 389 -0.48 9.89 8.17
CA GLU A 389 0.36 11.08 8.42
C GLU A 389 -0.38 12.39 8.13
N MET A 390 -1.57 12.32 7.52
CA MET A 390 -2.31 13.49 7.05
C MET A 390 -3.18 14.09 8.16
N GLU A 391 -2.87 15.32 8.53
CA GLU A 391 -3.72 16.13 9.41
C GLU A 391 -4.99 16.58 8.68
N ILE A 392 -4.83 17.07 7.45
CA ILE A 392 -5.92 17.35 6.52
C ILE A 392 -5.76 16.40 5.34
N LEU A 393 -6.79 15.67 5.02
CA LEU A 393 -6.78 14.74 3.90
C LEU A 393 -6.75 15.50 2.58
N TYR A 394 -5.87 15.07 1.68
CA TYR A 394 -5.77 15.60 0.32
C TYR A 394 -5.72 14.47 -0.72
N GLN A 395 -6.04 14.77 -1.97
CA GLN A 395 -5.90 13.82 -3.05
C GLN A 395 -4.43 13.58 -3.36
N TYR A 396 -3.92 12.42 -2.96
CA TYR A 396 -2.51 12.05 -3.12
C TYR A 396 -2.19 11.66 -4.56
N SER A 397 -2.93 10.72 -5.12
CA SER A 397 -2.70 10.22 -6.48
C SER A 397 -3.38 11.09 -7.52
N SER A 398 -2.82 11.13 -8.72
CA SER A 398 -3.39 11.91 -9.83
C SER A 398 -4.74 11.37 -10.29
N LEU A 399 -5.01 10.08 -10.09
CA LEU A 399 -6.21 9.36 -10.54
C LEU A 399 -6.48 9.48 -12.04
N THR A 400 -5.43 9.76 -12.84
CA THR A 400 -5.51 9.82 -14.30
C THR A 400 -5.62 8.42 -14.90
N MET A 401 -6.12 8.32 -16.13
CA MET A 401 -6.17 7.06 -16.87
C MET A 401 -4.80 6.39 -16.98
N GLY A 402 -3.74 7.18 -17.27
CA GLY A 402 -2.37 6.69 -17.34
C GLY A 402 -1.92 6.04 -16.03
N TRP A 403 -2.17 6.70 -14.91
CA TRP A 403 -1.83 6.18 -13.58
C TRP A 403 -2.49 4.82 -13.28
N CYS A 404 -3.77 4.66 -13.63
CA CYS A 404 -4.48 3.39 -13.47
C CYS A 404 -3.90 2.30 -14.40
N ILE A 405 -3.64 2.65 -15.67
CA ILE A 405 -3.09 1.74 -16.67
C ILE A 405 -1.69 1.24 -16.28
N ASP A 406 -0.84 2.11 -15.77
CA ASP A 406 0.52 1.76 -15.36
C ASP A 406 0.48 0.78 -14.17
N CYS A 407 -0.37 1.03 -13.18
CA CYS A 407 -0.60 0.08 -12.10
C CYS A 407 -1.08 -1.29 -12.61
N HIS A 408 -2.02 -1.33 -13.55
CA HIS A 408 -2.54 -2.57 -14.12
C HIS A 408 -1.52 -3.31 -15.02
N ARG A 409 -0.54 -2.62 -15.56
CA ARG A 409 0.56 -3.24 -16.33
C ARG A 409 1.61 -3.88 -15.43
N GLU A 410 1.89 -3.25 -14.30
CA GLU A 410 2.95 -3.65 -13.38
C GLU A 410 2.48 -4.63 -12.30
N SER A 411 1.20 -4.57 -11.93
CA SER A 411 0.67 -5.39 -10.84
C SER A 411 0.30 -6.79 -11.31
N ASN A 412 0.73 -7.78 -10.54
CA ASN A 412 0.34 -9.17 -10.71
C ASN A 412 -0.98 -9.46 -9.99
N ILE A 413 -1.69 -10.46 -10.47
CA ILE A 413 -2.97 -10.87 -9.88
C ILE A 413 -2.71 -11.74 -8.65
N LYS A 414 -3.31 -11.36 -7.54
CA LYS A 414 -3.37 -12.23 -6.36
C LYS A 414 -4.45 -13.29 -6.59
N VAL A 415 -4.03 -14.51 -6.91
CA VAL A 415 -4.92 -15.65 -7.20
C VAL A 415 -5.29 -16.40 -5.94
N LYS A 416 -4.54 -16.19 -4.85
CA LYS A 416 -4.68 -16.91 -3.60
C LYS A 416 -6.08 -16.70 -3.02
N ASP A 417 -6.72 -17.82 -2.66
CA ASP A 417 -8.06 -17.85 -2.03
C ASP A 417 -9.25 -17.46 -2.94
N ASN A 418 -9.06 -17.45 -4.27
CA ASN A 418 -10.16 -17.20 -5.20
C ASN A 418 -10.18 -18.24 -6.33
N GLU A 419 -11.05 -19.23 -6.22
CA GLU A 419 -11.15 -20.37 -7.15
C GLU A 419 -11.41 -19.94 -8.60
N TYR A 420 -12.19 -18.88 -8.83
CA TYR A 420 -12.46 -18.36 -10.17
C TYR A 420 -11.18 -17.84 -10.83
N TYR A 421 -10.42 -17.01 -10.13
CA TYR A 421 -9.17 -16.46 -10.67
C TYR A 421 -8.07 -17.51 -10.78
N THR A 422 -8.00 -18.50 -9.89
CA THR A 422 -7.04 -19.60 -9.98
C THR A 422 -7.20 -20.33 -11.29
N LYS A 423 -8.43 -20.69 -11.65
CA LYS A 423 -8.73 -21.43 -12.87
C LYS A 423 -8.39 -20.65 -14.15
N VAL A 424 -8.77 -19.37 -14.19
CA VAL A 424 -8.46 -18.48 -15.32
C VAL A 424 -6.96 -18.23 -15.42
N HIS A 425 -6.29 -18.07 -14.28
CA HIS A 425 -4.84 -17.88 -14.20
C HIS A 425 -4.09 -19.09 -14.77
N GLU A 426 -4.44 -20.31 -14.39
CA GLU A 426 -3.81 -21.53 -14.89
C GLU A 426 -3.90 -21.67 -16.43
N GLU A 427 -5.08 -21.38 -16.99
CA GLU A 427 -5.30 -21.47 -18.44
C GLU A 427 -4.50 -20.40 -19.19
N LEU A 428 -4.49 -19.15 -18.69
CA LEU A 428 -3.80 -18.04 -19.34
C LEU A 428 -2.28 -18.10 -19.12
N SER A 429 -1.79 -18.53 -17.95
CA SER A 429 -0.37 -18.77 -17.69
C SER A 429 0.21 -19.78 -18.68
N LYS A 430 -0.52 -20.87 -18.92
CA LYS A 430 -0.17 -21.85 -19.95
C LYS A 430 -0.12 -21.24 -21.35
N LYS A 431 -1.11 -20.40 -21.68
CA LYS A 431 -1.21 -19.73 -22.98
C LYS A 431 -0.08 -18.73 -23.23
N TYR A 432 0.29 -17.96 -22.21
CA TYR A 432 1.32 -16.92 -22.31
C TYR A 432 2.73 -17.43 -21.95
N GLY A 433 2.86 -18.63 -21.39
CA GLY A 433 4.14 -19.20 -20.97
C GLY A 433 4.81 -18.46 -19.82
N VAL A 434 4.01 -17.90 -18.90
CA VAL A 434 4.47 -17.13 -17.72
C VAL A 434 3.94 -17.77 -16.43
N GLU A 435 4.67 -17.64 -15.33
CA GLU A 435 4.25 -18.18 -14.03
C GLU A 435 3.19 -17.29 -13.37
N GLU A 436 3.34 -15.97 -13.50
CA GLU A 436 2.40 -14.98 -12.96
C GLU A 436 1.86 -14.08 -14.07
N LEU A 437 0.58 -13.79 -13.99
CA LEU A 437 -0.11 -12.91 -14.92
C LEU A 437 -0.28 -11.51 -14.34
N SER A 438 0.01 -10.51 -15.16
CA SER A 438 -0.38 -9.15 -14.85
C SER A 438 -1.88 -8.93 -15.06
N ILE A 439 -2.43 -7.91 -14.41
CA ILE A 439 -3.84 -7.50 -14.61
C ILE A 439 -4.09 -7.17 -16.09
N ALA A 440 -3.11 -6.57 -16.78
CA ALA A 440 -3.15 -6.29 -18.21
C ALA A 440 -3.38 -7.56 -19.06
N GLN A 441 -2.68 -8.65 -18.76
CA GLN A 441 -2.80 -9.92 -19.47
C GLN A 441 -4.16 -10.61 -19.24
N MET A 442 -4.84 -10.28 -18.15
CA MET A 442 -6.20 -10.73 -17.85
C MET A 442 -7.31 -9.83 -18.43
N GLY A 443 -6.96 -8.88 -19.30
CA GLY A 443 -7.92 -7.98 -19.92
C GLY A 443 -8.26 -6.75 -19.08
N GLY A 444 -7.48 -6.45 -18.01
CA GLY A 444 -7.69 -5.29 -17.15
C GLY A 444 -7.42 -3.93 -17.80
N LEU A 445 -6.94 -3.93 -19.06
CA LEU A 445 -6.75 -2.71 -19.87
C LEU A 445 -7.82 -2.50 -20.93
N GLU A 446 -8.84 -3.36 -21.00
CA GLU A 446 -9.94 -3.17 -21.93
C GLU A 446 -10.75 -1.94 -21.56
N CYS A 447 -11.05 -1.09 -22.56
CA CYS A 447 -11.74 0.20 -22.32
C CYS A 447 -13.03 0.04 -21.54
N GLY A 448 -13.85 -0.97 -21.85
CA GLY A 448 -15.13 -1.25 -21.17
C GLY A 448 -15.01 -1.76 -19.73
N LYS A 449 -13.80 -1.97 -19.19
CA LYS A 449 -13.59 -2.27 -17.77
C LYS A 449 -13.62 -1.03 -16.89
N CYS A 450 -13.25 0.11 -17.48
CA CYS A 450 -13.15 1.39 -16.79
C CYS A 450 -14.13 2.44 -17.31
N HIS A 451 -14.66 2.27 -18.53
CA HIS A 451 -15.58 3.21 -19.18
C HIS A 451 -16.87 2.53 -19.57
N TYR A 452 -18.00 3.22 -19.43
CA TYR A 452 -19.36 2.77 -19.81
C TYR A 452 -20.14 3.88 -20.50
#